data_60cf83f3b7a1a75424d356de404200f8
#
_entry.id   60cf83f3b7a1a75424d356de404200f8
#
_cell.length_a   1.000
_cell.length_b   1.000
_cell.length_c   1.000
_cell.angle_alpha   90.00
_cell.angle_beta   90.00
_cell.angle_gamma   90.00
#
_symmetry.space_group_name_H-M   'P 1'
#
loop_
_entity.id
_entity.type
_entity.pdbx_description
1 polymer ?
#
loop_
_entity_poly.entity_id
_entity_poly.type
_entity_poly.pdbx_seq_one_letter_code
_entity_poly.pdbx_strand_id
1 'polypeptide(L)'
;ILSNYVRPMSTVAQEAINYIAGRRDNTIVSLKTRWNKLNKQCMGGIEPNTVMTIAGISGSGKSSVANSIQTDIIDLNPNEDIIILTFSLEMVGFRQVGRTLSSKLRKTTSTLYSSEMSLDDETFRKVINVSNKLKEYPIYFVDNPTTPTQVQEIINSFYNKYVKGTNKHFIIIYDHALLTKQIGSVIDTISELERVFIQVKKYPLTSIIQLTQMNRNIENSERINNPLAQYPMRSDLSSADAVFQGSDYVLVIHRPEILGIQEYGPNHLPTTNKVYIHMLKNRDAGKPCILEFENDLMYNNLIET
;
A
#
# COMPACT_ATOMS: atom_id res chain seq x y z
N ILE A 1 -36.16 4.29 -5.87
CA ILE A 1 -35.36 3.62 -4.82
C ILE A 1 -34.83 2.28 -5.34
N LEU A 2 -35.67 1.40 -5.91
CA LEU A 2 -35.23 0.07 -6.40
C LEU A 2 -34.11 0.15 -7.44
N SER A 3 -34.19 1.08 -8.41
CA SER A 3 -33.19 1.22 -9.49
C SER A 3 -31.77 1.55 -8.99
N ASN A 4 -31.64 2.09 -7.78
CA ASN A 4 -30.34 2.41 -7.19
C ASN A 4 -29.69 1.24 -6.43
N TYR A 5 -30.49 0.23 -6.09
CA TYR A 5 -30.02 -0.89 -5.27
C TYR A 5 -30.16 -2.26 -5.96
N VAL A 6 -31.03 -2.37 -6.94
CA VAL A 6 -31.35 -3.63 -7.62
C VAL A 6 -30.93 -3.55 -9.07
N ARG A 7 -30.12 -4.49 -9.50
CA ARG A 7 -29.57 -4.54 -10.86
C ARG A 7 -29.87 -5.90 -11.49
N PRO A 8 -30.43 -5.97 -12.71
CA PRO A 8 -30.71 -7.24 -13.36
C PRO A 8 -29.44 -7.96 -13.81
N MET A 9 -29.48 -9.28 -13.85
CA MET A 9 -28.38 -10.11 -14.32
C MET A 9 -27.86 -9.70 -15.70
N SER A 10 -28.76 -9.29 -16.60
CA SER A 10 -28.40 -8.84 -17.95
C SER A 10 -27.41 -7.66 -17.93
N THR A 11 -27.60 -6.71 -17.03
CA THR A 11 -26.67 -5.56 -16.86
C THR A 11 -25.34 -6.02 -16.25
N VAL A 12 -25.40 -6.82 -15.20
CA VAL A 12 -24.20 -7.29 -14.50
C VAL A 12 -23.36 -8.22 -15.37
N ALA A 13 -24.01 -9.11 -16.13
CA ALA A 13 -23.33 -9.98 -17.10
C ALA A 13 -22.63 -9.18 -18.20
N GLN A 14 -23.27 -8.13 -18.71
CA GLN A 14 -22.65 -7.27 -19.73
C GLN A 14 -21.43 -6.53 -19.17
N GLU A 15 -21.48 -6.06 -17.94
CA GLU A 15 -20.30 -5.45 -17.27
C GLU A 15 -19.15 -6.46 -17.12
N ALA A 16 -19.46 -7.70 -16.73
CA ALA A 16 -18.45 -8.75 -16.62
C ALA A 16 -17.78 -9.03 -17.98
N ILE A 17 -18.56 -9.11 -19.06
CA ILE A 17 -18.03 -9.28 -20.42
C ILE A 17 -17.13 -8.10 -20.80
N ASN A 18 -17.57 -6.88 -20.55
CA ASN A 18 -16.79 -5.68 -20.86
C ASN A 18 -15.48 -5.63 -20.08
N TYR A 19 -15.51 -6.00 -18.79
CA TYR A 19 -14.31 -6.06 -17.96
C TYR A 19 -13.33 -7.12 -18.47
N ILE A 20 -13.80 -8.34 -18.75
CA ILE A 20 -12.99 -9.44 -19.27
C ILE A 20 -12.36 -9.05 -20.63
N ALA A 21 -13.15 -8.46 -21.52
CA ALA A 21 -12.67 -7.97 -22.81
C ALA A 21 -11.59 -6.90 -22.64
N GLY A 22 -11.82 -5.93 -21.74
CA GLY A 22 -10.84 -4.88 -21.43
C GLY A 22 -9.54 -5.44 -20.87
N ARG A 23 -9.60 -6.47 -20.01
CA ARG A 23 -8.40 -7.17 -19.49
C ARG A 23 -7.66 -7.91 -20.62
N ARG A 24 -8.38 -8.62 -21.48
CA ARG A 24 -7.81 -9.34 -22.63
C ARG A 24 -7.10 -8.40 -23.59
N ASP A 25 -7.72 -7.26 -23.88
CA ASP A 25 -7.25 -6.32 -24.89
C ASP A 25 -6.30 -5.25 -24.30
N ASN A 26 -5.94 -5.35 -23.01
CA ASN A 26 -5.11 -4.41 -22.26
C ASN A 26 -5.65 -2.96 -22.25
N THR A 27 -6.96 -2.78 -22.33
CA THR A 27 -7.61 -1.48 -22.13
C THR A 27 -7.99 -1.23 -20.68
N ILE A 28 -8.09 -2.30 -19.86
CA ILE A 28 -8.20 -2.27 -18.42
C ILE A 28 -7.00 -3.01 -17.85
N VAL A 29 -6.05 -2.28 -17.28
CA VAL A 29 -4.79 -2.84 -16.78
C VAL A 29 -4.71 -2.77 -15.27
N SER A 30 -3.88 -3.63 -14.66
CA SER A 30 -3.35 -3.42 -13.32
C SER A 30 -2.11 -2.54 -13.41
N LEU A 31 -1.91 -1.65 -12.45
CA LEU A 31 -0.77 -0.74 -12.46
C LEU A 31 0.47 -1.46 -11.93
N LYS A 32 1.49 -1.55 -12.75
CA LYS A 32 2.75 -2.25 -12.44
C LYS A 32 3.54 -1.52 -11.37
N THR A 33 4.13 -2.30 -10.47
CA THR A 33 5.18 -1.87 -9.55
C THR A 33 6.53 -2.43 -10.00
N ARG A 34 7.62 -2.01 -9.38
CA ARG A 34 8.98 -2.53 -9.64
C ARG A 34 9.15 -4.02 -9.34
N TRP A 35 8.26 -4.61 -8.56
CA TRP A 35 8.36 -5.98 -8.09
C TRP A 35 7.53 -6.93 -8.96
N ASN A 36 8.20 -7.59 -9.89
CA ASN A 36 7.53 -8.43 -10.90
C ASN A 36 6.85 -9.66 -10.28
N LYS A 37 7.47 -10.28 -9.26
CA LYS A 37 6.87 -11.44 -8.58
C LYS A 37 5.62 -11.02 -7.79
N LEU A 38 5.67 -9.85 -7.12
CA LEU A 38 4.51 -9.28 -6.45
C LEU A 38 3.40 -8.94 -7.45
N ASN A 39 3.73 -8.27 -8.56
CA ASN A 39 2.76 -7.97 -9.61
C ASN A 39 2.06 -9.24 -10.10
N LYS A 40 2.82 -10.30 -10.33
CA LYS A 40 2.29 -11.59 -10.80
C LYS A 40 1.30 -12.20 -9.81
N GLN A 41 1.56 -12.06 -8.51
CA GLN A 41 0.64 -12.54 -7.46
C GLN A 41 -0.61 -11.67 -7.32
N CYS A 42 -0.56 -10.42 -7.78
CA CYS A 42 -1.64 -9.43 -7.66
C CYS A 42 -2.32 -9.12 -9.00
N MET A 43 -2.53 -10.11 -9.86
CA MET A 43 -3.22 -9.94 -11.15
C MET A 43 -2.57 -8.88 -12.06
N GLY A 44 -1.24 -8.77 -12.01
CA GLY A 44 -0.45 -7.86 -12.84
C GLY A 44 -0.02 -6.56 -12.17
N GLY A 45 -0.35 -6.36 -10.90
CA GLY A 45 0.02 -5.16 -10.13
C GLY A 45 -1.09 -4.66 -9.22
N ILE A 46 -1.29 -3.35 -9.17
CA ILE A 46 -2.41 -2.76 -8.43
C ILE A 46 -3.66 -2.90 -9.30
N GLU A 47 -4.51 -3.84 -8.92
CA GLU A 47 -5.72 -4.19 -9.67
C GLU A 47 -6.82 -3.15 -9.40
N PRO A 48 -7.56 -2.70 -10.44
CA PRO A 48 -8.72 -1.85 -10.25
C PRO A 48 -9.79 -2.49 -9.36
N ASN A 49 -10.49 -1.65 -8.60
CA ASN A 49 -11.60 -2.03 -7.74
C ASN A 49 -11.22 -3.01 -6.62
N THR A 50 -10.01 -2.86 -6.08
CA THR A 50 -9.51 -3.67 -4.95
C THR A 50 -9.04 -2.82 -3.77
N VAL A 51 -9.03 -3.46 -2.60
CA VAL A 51 -8.37 -2.96 -1.39
C VAL A 51 -7.18 -3.87 -1.11
N MET A 52 -5.98 -3.29 -1.13
CA MET A 52 -4.75 -3.94 -0.72
C MET A 52 -4.35 -3.42 0.66
N THR A 53 -4.19 -4.30 1.60
CA THR A 53 -3.69 -3.98 2.94
C THR A 53 -2.24 -4.42 3.07
N ILE A 54 -1.38 -3.49 3.52
CA ILE A 54 0.02 -3.73 3.82
C ILE A 54 0.20 -3.60 5.33
N ALA A 55 0.50 -4.70 5.99
CA ALA A 55 0.67 -4.77 7.43
C ALA A 55 2.13 -5.05 7.82
N GLY A 56 2.47 -4.79 9.05
CA GLY A 56 3.77 -5.09 9.64
C GLY A 56 3.97 -4.38 10.96
N ILE A 57 4.97 -4.80 11.72
CA ILE A 57 5.40 -4.12 12.94
C ILE A 57 6.07 -2.78 12.61
N SER A 58 6.32 -1.97 13.63
CA SER A 58 7.11 -0.73 13.46
C SER A 58 8.50 -1.07 12.89
N GLY A 59 8.97 -0.26 11.95
CA GLY A 59 10.29 -0.47 11.31
C GLY A 59 10.34 -1.60 10.27
N SER A 60 9.22 -2.27 9.96
CA SER A 60 9.20 -3.32 8.94
C SER A 60 9.36 -2.83 7.49
N GLY A 61 9.13 -1.53 7.24
CA GLY A 61 9.23 -0.95 5.90
C GLY A 61 7.89 -0.70 5.20
N LYS A 62 6.75 -0.79 5.90
CA LYS A 62 5.40 -0.56 5.31
C LYS A 62 5.31 0.73 4.50
N SER A 63 5.64 1.85 5.13
CA SER A 63 5.54 3.17 4.48
C SER A 63 6.55 3.32 3.33
N SER A 64 7.73 2.68 3.42
CA SER A 64 8.69 2.65 2.30
C SER A 64 8.15 1.88 1.11
N VAL A 65 7.49 0.74 1.35
CA VAL A 65 6.86 -0.06 0.29
C VAL A 65 5.69 0.71 -0.34
N ALA A 66 4.80 1.30 0.46
CA ALA A 66 3.68 2.09 -0.04
C ALA A 66 4.16 3.31 -0.85
N ASN A 67 5.21 3.99 -0.37
CA ASN A 67 5.81 5.12 -1.08
C ASN A 67 6.47 4.70 -2.41
N SER A 68 7.10 3.53 -2.45
CA SER A 68 7.62 2.95 -3.69
C SER A 68 6.49 2.64 -4.67
N ILE A 69 5.41 2.00 -4.22
CA ILE A 69 4.23 1.75 -5.06
C ILE A 69 3.67 3.07 -5.62
N GLN A 70 3.54 4.09 -4.79
CA GLN A 70 3.00 5.39 -5.18
C GLN A 70 3.74 6.01 -6.37
N THR A 71 5.05 5.94 -6.40
CA THR A 71 5.84 6.48 -7.49
C THR A 71 5.95 5.53 -8.67
N ASP A 72 6.06 4.22 -8.41
CA ASP A 72 6.15 3.20 -9.45
C ASP A 72 4.93 3.17 -10.37
N ILE A 73 3.72 3.26 -9.81
CA ILE A 73 2.50 3.22 -10.62
C ILE A 73 2.41 4.39 -11.60
N ILE A 74 3.09 5.51 -11.33
CA ILE A 74 3.23 6.63 -12.26
C ILE A 74 4.36 6.35 -13.24
N ASP A 75 5.55 6.02 -12.73
CA ASP A 75 6.78 5.89 -13.54
C ASP A 75 6.73 4.68 -14.49
N LEU A 76 6.08 3.59 -14.09
CA LEU A 76 6.08 2.33 -14.85
C LEU A 76 4.82 2.10 -15.71
N ASN A 77 3.85 3.03 -15.65
CA ASN A 77 2.62 2.96 -16.43
C ASN A 77 2.38 4.27 -17.20
N PRO A 78 3.31 4.67 -18.09
CA PRO A 78 3.27 5.99 -18.75
C PRO A 78 2.10 6.18 -19.70
N ASN A 79 1.42 5.11 -20.10
CA ASN A 79 0.25 5.17 -20.97
C ASN A 79 -1.07 5.28 -20.22
N GLU A 80 -1.02 5.24 -18.88
CA GLU A 80 -2.21 5.30 -18.03
C GLU A 80 -2.38 6.71 -17.45
N ASP A 81 -3.62 7.18 -17.41
CA ASP A 81 -3.97 8.43 -16.74
C ASP A 81 -4.26 8.10 -15.25
N ILE A 82 -3.41 8.59 -14.37
CA ILE A 82 -3.42 8.20 -12.95
C ILE A 82 -3.55 9.44 -12.09
N ILE A 83 -4.30 9.34 -11.00
CA ILE A 83 -4.35 10.35 -9.94
C ILE A 83 -4.34 9.67 -8.58
N ILE A 84 -3.57 10.21 -7.65
CA ILE A 84 -3.35 9.62 -6.34
C ILE A 84 -3.75 10.59 -5.24
N LEU A 85 -4.53 10.11 -4.28
CA LEU A 85 -4.86 10.81 -3.03
C LEU A 85 -4.22 10.05 -1.87
N THR A 86 -3.25 10.66 -1.21
CA THR A 86 -2.49 10.05 -0.11
C THR A 86 -2.90 10.69 1.21
N PHE A 87 -3.45 9.89 2.11
CA PHE A 87 -3.63 10.25 3.51
C PHE A 87 -2.35 9.91 4.26
N SER A 88 -1.61 10.93 4.68
CA SER A 88 -0.32 10.82 5.37
C SER A 88 -0.48 11.22 6.83
N LEU A 89 -1.13 10.35 7.61
CA LEU A 89 -1.53 10.69 8.98
C LEU A 89 -0.40 10.54 10.01
N GLU A 90 0.61 9.70 9.69
CA GLU A 90 1.77 9.49 10.56
C GLU A 90 2.86 10.54 10.30
N MET A 91 2.97 11.01 9.08
CA MET A 91 4.11 11.82 8.64
C MET A 91 3.65 12.95 7.73
N VAL A 92 4.18 14.15 7.97
CA VAL A 92 3.90 15.28 7.08
C VAL A 92 4.41 15.01 5.65
N GLY A 93 3.73 15.55 4.65
CA GLY A 93 3.96 15.23 3.23
C GLY A 93 5.41 15.41 2.78
N PHE A 94 6.13 16.46 3.23
CA PHE A 94 7.52 16.66 2.82
C PHE A 94 8.48 15.55 3.30
N ARG A 95 8.16 14.87 4.41
CA ARG A 95 8.91 13.69 4.88
C ARG A 95 8.68 12.48 3.99
N GLN A 96 7.46 12.32 3.46
CA GLN A 96 7.15 11.31 2.46
C GLN A 96 7.96 11.54 1.17
N VAL A 97 8.00 12.78 0.70
CA VAL A 97 8.83 13.17 -0.46
C VAL A 97 10.30 12.89 -0.21
N GLY A 98 10.79 13.12 1.02
CA GLY A 98 12.15 12.76 1.40
C GLY A 98 12.50 11.28 1.26
N ARG A 99 11.55 10.39 1.53
CA ARG A 99 11.72 8.95 1.27
C ARG A 99 11.83 8.65 -0.23
N THR A 100 11.05 9.33 -1.04
CA THR A 100 11.15 9.21 -2.51
C THR A 100 12.50 9.71 -3.00
N LEU A 101 12.96 10.84 -2.52
CA LEU A 101 14.29 11.38 -2.85
C LEU A 101 15.41 10.44 -2.42
N SER A 102 15.30 9.86 -1.22
CA SER A 102 16.24 8.88 -0.70
C SER A 102 16.38 7.68 -1.65
N SER A 103 15.25 7.13 -2.07
CA SER A 103 15.22 6.00 -3.01
C SER A 103 15.81 6.36 -4.39
N LYS A 104 15.36 7.48 -4.96
CA LYS A 104 15.79 7.90 -6.31
C LYS A 104 17.26 8.35 -6.38
N LEU A 105 17.77 8.95 -5.31
CA LEU A 105 19.15 9.47 -5.25
C LEU A 105 20.16 8.49 -4.62
N ARG A 106 19.69 7.40 -4.05
CA ARG A 106 20.52 6.45 -3.28
C ARG A 106 21.28 7.16 -2.15
N LYS A 107 20.60 8.06 -1.46
CA LYS A 107 21.06 8.75 -0.27
C LYS A 107 20.11 8.49 0.88
N THR A 108 20.61 8.31 2.10
CA THR A 108 19.73 8.08 3.26
C THR A 108 18.93 9.34 3.59
N THR A 109 17.74 9.18 4.16
CA THR A 109 16.94 10.33 4.62
C THR A 109 17.68 11.13 5.70
N SER A 110 18.48 10.48 6.54
CA SER A 110 19.34 11.16 7.51
C SER A 110 20.38 12.05 6.84
N THR A 111 20.99 11.61 5.76
CA THR A 111 21.91 12.44 4.96
C THR A 111 21.20 13.64 4.34
N LEU A 112 20.00 13.44 3.78
CA LEU A 112 19.25 14.51 3.09
C LEU A 112 18.73 15.58 4.05
N TYR A 113 18.41 15.22 5.30
CA TYR A 113 17.82 16.14 6.29
C TYR A 113 18.76 16.52 7.44
N SER A 114 20.03 16.11 7.39
CA SER A 114 21.00 16.46 8.44
C SER A 114 21.30 17.94 8.45
N SER A 115 21.31 18.52 9.65
CA SER A 115 21.83 19.87 9.88
C SER A 115 23.31 19.89 10.27
N GLU A 116 23.88 18.72 10.59
CA GLU A 116 25.28 18.57 11.01
C GLU A 116 26.24 18.44 9.83
N MET A 117 25.76 17.83 8.75
CA MET A 117 26.52 17.68 7.52
C MET A 117 25.71 18.28 6.37
N SER A 118 26.18 19.42 5.86
CA SER A 118 25.59 20.04 4.67
C SER A 118 25.82 19.16 3.45
N LEU A 119 24.80 19.09 2.60
CA LEU A 119 24.93 18.45 1.29
C LEU A 119 25.92 19.24 0.44
N ASP A 120 26.73 18.51 -0.33
CA ASP A 120 27.55 19.15 -1.39
C ASP A 120 26.64 19.71 -2.50
N ASP A 121 27.16 20.65 -3.26
CA ASP A 121 26.40 21.36 -4.30
C ASP A 121 25.92 20.43 -5.42
N GLU A 122 26.67 19.38 -5.72
CA GLU A 122 26.28 18.40 -6.76
C GLU A 122 25.07 17.60 -6.29
N THR A 123 25.11 17.06 -5.07
CA THR A 123 23.99 16.32 -4.47
C THR A 123 22.76 17.22 -4.35
N PHE A 124 22.93 18.47 -3.91
CA PHE A 124 21.81 19.41 -3.79
C PHE A 124 21.17 19.73 -5.15
N ARG A 125 21.97 19.90 -6.22
CA ARG A 125 21.44 20.06 -7.58
C ARG A 125 20.63 18.81 -8.01
N LYS A 126 21.10 17.61 -7.70
CA LYS A 126 20.34 16.37 -7.96
C LYS A 126 19.01 16.34 -7.21
N VAL A 127 19.00 16.77 -5.94
CA VAL A 127 17.76 16.91 -5.15
C VAL A 127 16.78 17.86 -5.85
N ILE A 128 17.24 19.04 -6.27
CA ILE A 128 16.39 20.01 -6.99
C ILE A 128 15.83 19.39 -8.28
N ASN A 129 16.66 18.74 -9.08
CA ASN A 129 16.25 18.16 -10.36
C ASN A 129 15.18 17.06 -10.19
N VAL A 130 15.39 16.17 -9.22
CA VAL A 130 14.39 15.11 -8.92
C VAL A 130 13.12 15.73 -8.34
N SER A 131 13.25 16.70 -7.42
CA SER A 131 12.09 17.38 -6.84
C SER A 131 11.23 18.11 -7.88
N ASN A 132 11.87 18.73 -8.88
CA ASN A 132 11.16 19.40 -9.96
C ASN A 132 10.33 18.40 -10.80
N LYS A 133 10.86 17.19 -11.04
CA LYS A 133 10.07 16.12 -11.69
C LYS A 133 8.90 15.66 -10.81
N LEU A 134 9.12 15.51 -9.50
CA LEU A 134 8.09 15.10 -8.57
C LEU A 134 6.93 16.11 -8.46
N LYS A 135 7.18 17.40 -8.71
CA LYS A 135 6.11 18.43 -8.72
C LYS A 135 5.06 18.16 -9.82
N GLU A 136 5.41 17.44 -10.87
CA GLU A 136 4.52 17.12 -11.96
C GLU A 136 3.68 15.86 -11.69
N TYR A 137 3.97 15.12 -10.62
CA TYR A 137 3.22 13.90 -10.28
C TYR A 137 1.82 14.26 -9.81
N PRO A 138 0.80 13.56 -10.30
CA PRO A 138 -0.60 13.78 -9.93
C PRO A 138 -0.91 13.18 -8.55
N ILE A 139 -0.16 13.58 -7.53
CA ILE A 139 -0.27 13.11 -6.15
C ILE A 139 -0.72 14.27 -5.26
N TYR A 140 -1.77 14.03 -4.48
CA TYR A 140 -2.34 14.99 -3.53
C TYR A 140 -2.27 14.41 -2.12
N PHE A 141 -1.98 15.25 -1.14
CA PHE A 141 -1.80 14.83 0.26
C PHE A 141 -2.89 15.36 1.17
N VAL A 142 -3.29 14.52 2.14
CA VAL A 142 -4.11 14.87 3.29
C VAL A 142 -3.27 14.56 4.54
N ASP A 143 -2.78 15.59 5.21
CA ASP A 143 -1.85 15.46 6.34
C ASP A 143 -2.54 15.54 7.71
N ASN A 144 -3.82 15.90 7.76
CA ASN A 144 -4.54 16.04 9.01
C ASN A 144 -5.31 14.78 9.37
N PRO A 145 -5.27 14.33 10.64
CA PRO A 145 -6.09 13.23 11.12
C PRO A 145 -7.58 13.52 10.93
N THR A 146 -8.30 12.57 10.37
CA THR A 146 -9.72 12.68 10.02
C THR A 146 -10.52 11.50 10.55
N THR A 147 -11.81 11.72 10.83
CA THR A 147 -12.74 10.63 11.13
C THR A 147 -13.07 9.83 9.86
N PRO A 148 -13.58 8.59 9.97
CA PRO A 148 -14.01 7.83 8.79
C PRO A 148 -15.03 8.58 7.91
N THR A 149 -15.96 9.31 8.51
CA THR A 149 -16.92 10.15 7.78
C THR A 149 -16.22 11.25 6.99
N GLN A 150 -15.26 11.95 7.60
CA GLN A 150 -14.47 12.98 6.92
C GLN A 150 -13.60 12.38 5.81
N VAL A 151 -13.04 11.19 6.01
CA VAL A 151 -12.32 10.46 4.96
C VAL A 151 -13.24 10.24 3.75
N GLN A 152 -14.45 9.76 3.97
CA GLN A 152 -15.44 9.55 2.91
C GLN A 152 -15.81 10.85 2.19
N GLU A 153 -16.04 11.93 2.93
CA GLU A 153 -16.36 13.25 2.36
C GLU A 153 -15.22 13.80 1.51
N ILE A 154 -13.97 13.70 1.99
CA ILE A 154 -12.77 14.12 1.25
C ILE A 154 -12.64 13.32 -0.04
N ILE A 155 -12.74 11.99 0.05
CA ILE A 155 -12.65 11.11 -1.13
C ILE A 155 -13.73 11.42 -2.14
N ASN A 156 -14.98 11.57 -1.70
CA ASN A 156 -16.12 11.87 -2.58
C ASN A 156 -15.97 13.24 -3.26
N SER A 157 -15.55 14.25 -2.51
CA SER A 157 -15.32 15.60 -3.04
C SER A 157 -14.18 15.60 -4.05
N PHE A 158 -13.10 14.91 -3.75
CA PHE A 158 -11.94 14.76 -4.63
C PHE A 158 -12.31 14.00 -5.91
N TYR A 159 -13.01 12.86 -5.75
CA TYR A 159 -13.50 12.06 -6.88
C TYR A 159 -14.39 12.88 -7.80
N ASN A 160 -15.39 13.57 -7.26
CA ASN A 160 -16.31 14.39 -8.05
C ASN A 160 -15.60 15.51 -8.80
N LYS A 161 -14.55 16.10 -8.22
CA LYS A 161 -13.83 17.22 -8.81
C LYS A 161 -12.81 16.79 -9.88
N TYR A 162 -12.10 15.70 -9.68
CA TYR A 162 -10.91 15.37 -10.48
C TYR A 162 -11.01 14.07 -11.27
N VAL A 163 -11.94 13.18 -10.93
CA VAL A 163 -11.98 11.80 -11.45
C VAL A 163 -13.25 11.49 -12.21
N LYS A 164 -14.40 11.90 -11.66
CA LYS A 164 -15.72 11.57 -12.23
C LYS A 164 -15.83 11.99 -13.68
N GLY A 165 -16.25 11.05 -14.54
CA GLY A 165 -16.39 11.30 -15.98
C GLY A 165 -15.08 11.25 -16.77
N THR A 166 -13.97 10.83 -16.13
CA THR A 166 -12.69 10.58 -16.79
C THR A 166 -12.39 9.07 -16.80
N ASN A 167 -11.34 8.69 -17.53
CA ASN A 167 -10.79 7.31 -17.51
C ASN A 167 -9.58 7.17 -16.58
N LYS A 168 -9.46 8.03 -15.57
CA LYS A 168 -8.36 8.00 -14.63
C LYS A 168 -8.41 6.78 -13.71
N HIS A 169 -7.25 6.16 -13.51
CA HIS A 169 -7.05 5.30 -12.34
C HIS A 169 -6.97 6.18 -11.10
N PHE A 170 -7.90 6.00 -10.18
CA PHE A 170 -7.93 6.70 -8.91
C PHE A 170 -7.37 5.81 -7.81
N ILE A 171 -6.21 6.18 -7.29
CA ILE A 171 -5.51 5.43 -6.26
C ILE A 171 -5.57 6.20 -4.94
N ILE A 172 -6.02 5.53 -3.90
CA ILE A 172 -6.02 6.07 -2.54
C ILE A 172 -4.96 5.32 -1.74
N ILE A 173 -4.03 6.05 -1.14
CA ILE A 173 -3.04 5.50 -0.22
C ILE A 173 -3.36 6.03 1.17
N TYR A 174 -3.48 5.14 2.16
CA TYR A 174 -3.89 5.47 3.52
C TYR A 174 -2.85 4.99 4.54
N ASP A 175 -2.02 5.91 5.01
CA ASP A 175 -0.92 5.63 5.96
C ASP A 175 -1.17 6.36 7.29
N HIS A 176 -1.61 5.68 8.34
CA HIS A 176 -2.12 4.31 8.42
C HIS A 176 -3.45 4.28 9.20
N ALA A 177 -4.18 3.18 9.08
CA ALA A 177 -5.55 3.04 9.58
C ALA A 177 -5.71 3.36 11.08
N LEU A 178 -4.75 2.99 11.94
CA LEU A 178 -4.82 3.22 13.38
C LEU A 178 -4.68 4.70 13.80
N LEU A 179 -4.26 5.58 12.90
CA LEU A 179 -4.17 7.03 13.14
C LEU A 179 -5.42 7.79 12.70
N THR A 180 -6.42 7.09 12.20
CA THR A 180 -7.74 7.66 11.93
C THR A 180 -8.31 8.22 13.23
N LYS A 181 -8.86 9.43 13.17
CA LYS A 181 -9.47 10.06 14.35
C LYS A 181 -10.59 9.20 14.87
N GLN A 182 -10.46 8.79 16.12
CA GLN A 182 -11.32 7.79 16.75
C GLN A 182 -12.76 8.26 16.91
N ILE A 183 -13.69 7.35 16.59
CA ILE A 183 -15.12 7.43 16.87
C ILE A 183 -15.51 6.23 17.75
N GLY A 184 -15.84 6.42 19.02
CA GLY A 184 -16.07 5.27 19.92
C GLY A 184 -14.78 4.50 20.21
N SER A 185 -14.77 3.18 19.97
CA SER A 185 -13.57 2.34 20.13
C SER A 185 -12.67 2.35 18.86
N VAL A 186 -11.44 1.86 19.02
CA VAL A 186 -10.53 1.62 17.86
C VAL A 186 -11.17 0.64 16.87
N ILE A 187 -11.82 -0.40 17.37
CA ILE A 187 -12.49 -1.43 16.55
C ILE A 187 -13.63 -0.80 15.75
N ASP A 188 -14.45 0.06 16.37
CA ASP A 188 -15.54 0.76 15.67
C ASP A 188 -14.99 1.67 14.58
N THR A 189 -13.93 2.41 14.88
CA THR A 189 -13.28 3.33 13.95
C THR A 189 -12.73 2.58 12.72
N ILE A 190 -12.01 1.49 12.93
CA ILE A 190 -11.46 0.68 11.84
C ILE A 190 -12.59 0.02 11.04
N SER A 191 -13.61 -0.50 11.70
CA SER A 191 -14.76 -1.12 11.02
C SER A 191 -15.48 -0.12 10.11
N GLU A 192 -15.67 1.10 10.57
CA GLU A 192 -16.30 2.16 9.77
C GLU A 192 -15.40 2.61 8.60
N LEU A 193 -14.10 2.72 8.84
CA LEU A 193 -13.13 3.02 7.78
C LEU A 193 -13.14 1.94 6.68
N GLU A 194 -13.18 0.66 7.06
CA GLU A 194 -13.27 -0.45 6.09
C GLU A 194 -14.56 -0.40 5.29
N ARG A 195 -15.68 0.01 5.89
CA ARG A 195 -16.95 0.24 5.15
C ARG A 195 -16.80 1.33 4.10
N VAL A 196 -16.12 2.44 4.45
CA VAL A 196 -15.81 3.51 3.49
C VAL A 196 -15.00 2.95 2.32
N PHE A 197 -13.95 2.20 2.59
CA PHE A 197 -13.10 1.64 1.53
C PHE A 197 -13.85 0.63 0.64
N ILE A 198 -14.70 -0.23 1.22
CA ILE A 198 -15.55 -1.16 0.46
C ILE A 198 -16.50 -0.41 -0.48
N GLN A 199 -17.01 0.74 -0.08
CA GLN A 199 -17.87 1.57 -0.94
C GLN A 199 -17.06 2.26 -2.03
N VAL A 200 -15.95 2.88 -1.66
CA VAL A 200 -15.11 3.69 -2.56
C VAL A 200 -14.46 2.84 -3.65
N LYS A 201 -14.01 1.62 -3.34
CA LYS A 201 -13.42 0.74 -4.37
C LYS A 201 -14.38 0.37 -5.51
N LYS A 202 -15.69 0.60 -5.33
CA LYS A 202 -16.69 0.37 -6.39
C LYS A 202 -16.72 1.49 -7.43
N TYR A 203 -16.06 2.62 -7.19
CA TYR A 203 -15.94 3.68 -8.21
C TYR A 203 -15.09 3.16 -9.37
N PRO A 204 -15.37 3.60 -10.61
CA PRO A 204 -14.60 3.18 -11.78
C PRO A 204 -13.09 3.35 -11.56
N LEU A 205 -12.31 2.32 -11.90
CA LEU A 205 -10.83 2.28 -11.85
C LEU A 205 -10.24 2.77 -10.52
N THR A 206 -10.92 2.52 -9.39
CA THR A 206 -10.48 3.00 -8.08
C THR A 206 -9.91 1.86 -7.26
N SER A 207 -8.73 2.06 -6.69
CA SER A 207 -8.05 1.10 -5.82
C SER A 207 -7.57 1.78 -4.55
N ILE A 208 -7.59 1.04 -3.44
CA ILE A 208 -7.14 1.52 -2.14
C ILE A 208 -5.95 0.67 -1.68
N ILE A 209 -4.90 1.34 -1.23
CA ILE A 209 -3.75 0.74 -0.55
C ILE A 209 -3.74 1.32 0.86
N GLN A 210 -4.09 0.50 1.85
CA GLN A 210 -4.06 0.91 3.24
C GLN A 210 -2.92 0.24 4.00
N LEU A 211 -2.34 0.98 4.93
CA LEU A 211 -1.34 0.46 5.84
C LEU A 211 -1.99 0.22 7.20
N THR A 212 -1.58 -0.85 7.87
CA THR A 212 -1.99 -1.14 9.24
C THR A 212 -0.84 -1.74 10.02
N GLN A 213 -0.95 -1.69 11.34
CA GLN A 213 0.04 -2.30 12.21
C GLN A 213 -0.38 -3.70 12.63
N MET A 214 0.61 -4.51 12.94
CA MET A 214 0.42 -5.78 13.62
C MET A 214 0.42 -5.56 15.14
N ASN A 215 -0.27 -6.45 15.86
CA ASN A 215 -0.11 -6.51 17.32
C ASN A 215 1.30 -7.08 17.66
N ARG A 216 1.72 -6.91 18.91
CA ARG A 216 3.07 -7.32 19.35
C ARG A 216 3.22 -8.82 19.62
N ASN A 217 2.20 -9.63 19.40
CA ASN A 217 2.28 -11.08 19.67
C ASN A 217 3.35 -11.76 18.83
N ILE A 218 3.62 -11.24 17.62
CA ILE A 218 4.65 -11.78 16.74
C ILE A 218 6.08 -11.54 17.30
N GLU A 219 6.23 -10.58 18.20
CA GLU A 219 7.51 -10.24 18.86
C GLU A 219 7.74 -11.03 20.16
N ASN A 220 6.79 -11.88 20.58
CA ASN A 220 6.91 -12.67 21.79
C ASN A 220 8.02 -13.72 21.64
N SER A 221 8.80 -13.91 22.71
CA SER A 221 9.93 -14.86 22.74
C SER A 221 9.52 -16.29 22.41
N GLU A 222 8.35 -16.74 22.84
CA GLU A 222 7.80 -18.05 22.49
C GLU A 222 7.63 -18.24 20.98
N ARG A 223 7.20 -17.21 20.28
CA ARG A 223 7.06 -17.24 18.82
C ARG A 223 8.40 -17.12 18.12
N ILE A 224 9.26 -16.22 18.59
CA ILE A 224 10.61 -16.03 18.01
C ILE A 224 11.42 -17.31 18.05
N ASN A 225 11.32 -18.06 19.17
CA ASN A 225 12.08 -19.29 19.39
C ASN A 225 11.42 -20.55 18.80
N ASN A 226 10.23 -20.44 18.24
CA ASN A 226 9.51 -21.57 17.63
C ASN A 226 9.35 -21.36 16.12
N PRO A 227 10.15 -22.04 15.26
CA PRO A 227 10.07 -21.89 13.81
C PRO A 227 8.66 -22.08 13.23
N LEU A 228 7.84 -22.95 13.82
CA LEU A 228 6.45 -23.17 13.37
C LEU A 228 5.51 -22.01 13.68
N ALA A 229 5.89 -21.10 14.59
CA ALA A 229 5.08 -19.97 15.01
C ALA A 229 5.62 -18.61 14.54
N GLN A 230 6.75 -18.57 13.83
CA GLN A 230 7.41 -17.32 13.43
C GLN A 230 6.68 -16.57 12.31
N TYR A 231 5.96 -17.28 11.44
CA TYR A 231 5.27 -16.63 10.34
C TYR A 231 4.08 -15.80 10.81
N PRO A 232 3.87 -14.61 10.22
CA PRO A 232 2.69 -13.82 10.53
C PRO A 232 1.41 -14.56 10.13
N MET A 233 0.37 -14.34 10.92
CA MET A 233 -0.94 -14.92 10.70
C MET A 233 -2.04 -13.86 10.84
N ARG A 234 -3.25 -14.18 10.42
CA ARG A 234 -4.39 -13.25 10.47
C ARG A 234 -4.58 -12.62 11.85
N SER A 235 -4.47 -13.40 12.91
CA SER A 235 -4.65 -12.92 14.30
C SER A 235 -3.61 -11.89 14.77
N ASP A 236 -2.51 -11.73 14.02
CA ASP A 236 -1.49 -10.73 14.32
C ASP A 236 -1.85 -9.33 13.79
N LEU A 237 -2.86 -9.21 12.96
CA LEU A 237 -3.33 -7.90 12.48
C LEU A 237 -4.11 -7.18 13.58
N SER A 238 -3.86 -5.89 13.73
CA SER A 238 -4.72 -5.04 14.54
C SER A 238 -6.11 -4.92 13.89
N SER A 239 -7.18 -5.14 14.67
CA SER A 239 -8.55 -5.20 14.14
C SER A 239 -8.73 -6.22 13.00
N ALA A 240 -8.15 -7.39 13.17
CA ALA A 240 -7.96 -8.43 12.15
C ALA A 240 -9.23 -8.74 11.32
N ASP A 241 -10.38 -8.85 11.97
CA ASP A 241 -11.61 -9.26 11.28
C ASP A 241 -12.10 -8.21 10.29
N ALA A 242 -12.17 -6.94 10.69
CA ALA A 242 -12.63 -5.86 9.82
C ALA A 242 -11.68 -5.67 8.63
N VAL A 243 -10.37 -5.58 8.89
CA VAL A 243 -9.34 -5.39 7.87
C VAL A 243 -9.32 -6.57 6.89
N PHE A 244 -9.36 -7.79 7.41
CA PHE A 244 -9.32 -8.99 6.58
C PHE A 244 -10.56 -9.16 5.71
N GLN A 245 -11.74 -8.81 6.23
CA GLN A 245 -12.99 -8.83 5.46
C GLN A 245 -13.02 -7.74 4.39
N GLY A 246 -12.56 -6.54 4.71
CA GLY A 246 -12.55 -5.40 3.79
C GLY A 246 -11.55 -5.50 2.66
N SER A 247 -10.49 -6.28 2.83
CA SER A 247 -9.38 -6.38 1.90
C SER A 247 -9.55 -7.47 0.85
N ASP A 248 -9.08 -7.20 -0.36
CA ASP A 248 -8.92 -8.18 -1.44
C ASP A 248 -7.54 -8.85 -1.38
N TYR A 249 -6.52 -8.07 -1.02
CA TYR A 249 -5.16 -8.52 -0.77
C TYR A 249 -4.72 -8.11 0.63
N VAL A 250 -4.07 -9.02 1.36
CA VAL A 250 -3.43 -8.73 2.65
C VAL A 250 -1.99 -9.19 2.59
N LEU A 251 -1.08 -8.23 2.63
CA LEU A 251 0.36 -8.41 2.61
C LEU A 251 0.93 -8.08 3.98
N VAL A 252 1.80 -8.91 4.52
CA VAL A 252 2.54 -8.63 5.75
C VAL A 252 4.01 -8.54 5.45
N ILE A 253 4.61 -7.39 5.74
CA ILE A 253 6.06 -7.20 5.65
C ILE A 253 6.68 -7.61 6.97
N HIS A 254 7.59 -8.58 6.92
CA HIS A 254 8.26 -9.13 8.08
C HIS A 254 9.77 -9.15 7.90
N ARG A 255 10.48 -8.69 8.93
CA ARG A 255 11.95 -8.64 8.99
C ARG A 255 12.42 -9.49 10.15
N PRO A 256 12.63 -10.81 9.94
CA PRO A 256 13.03 -11.71 11.02
C PRO A 256 14.37 -11.34 11.66
N GLU A 257 15.28 -10.73 10.90
CA GLU A 257 16.60 -10.30 11.41
C GLU A 257 16.49 -9.31 12.58
N ILE A 258 15.54 -8.34 12.52
CA ILE A 258 15.38 -7.35 13.61
C ILE A 258 14.80 -7.95 14.89
N LEU A 259 14.24 -9.15 14.80
CA LEU A 259 13.76 -9.93 15.94
C LEU A 259 14.81 -10.93 16.46
N GLY A 260 16.02 -10.95 15.90
CA GLY A 260 17.08 -11.87 16.28
C GLY A 260 16.89 -13.31 15.81
N ILE A 261 15.96 -13.54 14.88
CA ILE A 261 15.70 -14.86 14.30
C ILE A 261 16.85 -15.22 13.36
N GLN A 262 17.51 -16.36 13.60
CA GLN A 262 18.66 -16.82 12.81
C GLN A 262 18.21 -17.60 11.56
N GLU A 263 17.19 -18.45 11.71
CA GLU A 263 16.58 -19.21 10.64
C GLU A 263 15.06 -19.02 10.71
N TYR A 264 14.45 -18.65 9.60
CA TYR A 264 13.08 -18.16 9.58
C TYR A 264 12.08 -19.22 9.12
N GLY A 265 11.21 -19.57 10.04
CA GLY A 265 10.07 -20.45 9.80
C GLY A 265 10.43 -21.91 9.61
N PRO A 266 9.44 -22.75 9.31
CA PRO A 266 9.64 -24.20 9.17
C PRO A 266 10.55 -24.59 7.99
N ASN A 267 10.75 -23.67 7.05
CA ASN A 267 11.61 -23.89 5.88
C ASN A 267 13.04 -23.37 6.07
N HIS A 268 13.40 -22.91 7.27
CA HIS A 268 14.75 -22.41 7.61
C HIS A 268 15.23 -21.33 6.62
N LEU A 269 14.36 -20.37 6.28
CA LEU A 269 14.70 -19.32 5.33
C LEU A 269 15.81 -18.41 5.90
N PRO A 270 16.67 -17.83 5.04
CA PRO A 270 17.72 -16.93 5.47
C PRO A 270 17.16 -15.65 6.08
N THR A 271 17.84 -15.07 7.07
CA THR A 271 17.39 -13.85 7.76
C THR A 271 18.30 -12.66 7.51
N THR A 272 19.58 -12.88 7.30
CA THR A 272 20.57 -11.83 7.12
C THR A 272 20.29 -11.01 5.88
N ASN A 273 20.04 -9.71 6.08
CA ASN A 273 19.71 -8.76 5.03
C ASN A 273 18.45 -9.14 4.21
N LYS A 274 17.51 -9.88 4.82
CA LYS A 274 16.29 -10.33 4.16
C LYS A 274 15.05 -9.68 4.73
N VAL A 275 14.08 -9.43 3.83
CA VAL A 275 12.73 -9.00 4.15
C VAL A 275 11.77 -9.93 3.44
N TYR A 276 10.71 -10.33 4.12
CA TYR A 276 9.69 -11.21 3.56
C TYR A 276 8.36 -10.49 3.47
N ILE A 277 7.66 -10.69 2.35
CA ILE A 277 6.26 -10.30 2.21
C ILE A 277 5.43 -11.57 2.21
N HIS A 278 4.61 -11.73 3.24
CA HIS A 278 3.63 -12.80 3.35
C HIS A 278 2.30 -12.33 2.78
N MET A 279 1.82 -13.00 1.74
CA MET A 279 0.48 -12.78 1.22
C MET A 279 -0.50 -13.66 1.99
N LEU A 280 -1.16 -13.10 3.00
CA LEU A 280 -2.12 -13.83 3.84
C LEU A 280 -3.49 -13.97 3.19
N LYS A 281 -3.86 -13.03 2.32
CA LYS A 281 -5.09 -13.06 1.56
C LYS A 281 -4.84 -12.65 0.13
N ASN A 282 -5.41 -13.45 -0.78
CA ASN A 282 -5.48 -13.18 -2.20
C ASN A 282 -6.84 -13.68 -2.68
N ARG A 283 -7.81 -12.78 -2.85
CA ARG A 283 -9.22 -13.16 -3.04
C ARG A 283 -9.44 -13.97 -4.30
N ASP A 284 -8.85 -13.56 -5.41
CA ASP A 284 -9.16 -14.13 -6.73
C ASP A 284 -8.00 -14.90 -7.36
N ALA A 285 -6.76 -14.67 -6.92
CA ALA A 285 -5.57 -15.21 -7.58
C ALA A 285 -4.98 -16.46 -6.90
N GLY A 286 -5.50 -16.90 -5.76
CA GLY A 286 -5.12 -18.20 -5.25
C GLY A 286 -4.46 -18.26 -3.89
N LYS A 287 -3.40 -19.05 -3.78
CA LYS A 287 -2.85 -19.50 -2.50
C LYS A 287 -2.01 -18.43 -1.80
N PRO A 288 -2.03 -18.40 -0.46
CA PRO A 288 -1.04 -17.67 0.31
C PRO A 288 0.39 -18.02 -0.16
N CYS A 289 1.25 -17.02 -0.23
CA CYS A 289 2.63 -17.21 -0.63
C CYS A 289 3.57 -16.31 0.19
N ILE A 290 4.85 -16.61 0.12
CA ILE A 290 5.92 -15.83 0.74
C ILE A 290 6.85 -15.36 -0.37
N LEU A 291 7.10 -14.06 -0.43
CA LEU A 291 8.04 -13.45 -1.35
C LEU A 291 9.27 -12.97 -0.58
N GLU A 292 10.44 -13.30 -1.09
CA GLU A 292 11.73 -12.91 -0.51
C GLU A 292 12.27 -11.66 -1.20
N PHE A 293 12.85 -10.77 -0.39
CA PHE A 293 13.50 -9.54 -0.85
C PHE A 293 14.83 -9.34 -0.11
N GLU A 294 15.76 -8.67 -0.76
CA GLU A 294 16.89 -8.08 -0.07
C GLU A 294 16.50 -6.75 0.56
N ASN A 295 17.01 -6.54 1.76
CA ASN A 295 16.77 -5.31 2.52
C ASN A 295 17.56 -4.15 1.93
N ASP A 296 16.86 -3.17 1.39
CA ASP A 296 17.40 -1.90 0.89
C ASP A 296 16.68 -0.70 1.54
N LEU A 297 16.11 -0.94 2.74
CA LEU A 297 15.30 0.07 3.46
C LEU A 297 16.09 1.30 3.90
N MET A 298 17.42 1.23 3.97
CA MET A 298 18.23 2.42 4.16
C MET A 298 18.02 3.47 3.06
N TYR A 299 17.61 3.02 1.87
CA TYR A 299 17.20 3.86 0.74
C TYR A 299 15.71 3.73 0.44
N ASN A 300 14.91 3.39 1.44
CA ASN A 300 13.45 3.26 1.33
C ASN A 300 13.00 2.34 0.17
N ASN A 301 13.69 1.25 -0.03
CA ASN A 301 13.45 0.30 -1.11
C ASN A 301 13.54 -1.15 -0.62
N LEU A 302 13.00 -2.07 -1.41
CA LEU A 302 13.21 -3.51 -1.34
C LEU A 302 13.64 -4.02 -2.72
N ILE A 303 14.60 -4.94 -2.75
CA ILE A 303 15.08 -5.55 -3.99
C ILE A 303 14.51 -6.96 -4.07
N GLU A 304 13.73 -7.23 -5.11
CA GLU A 304 13.15 -8.57 -5.36
C GLU A 304 14.25 -9.54 -5.80
N THR A 305 14.29 -10.71 -5.16
CA THR A 305 15.31 -11.75 -5.42
C THR A 305 14.80 -12.85 -6.33
#